data_3520ca202d5d5061d8e69c8672dd8771
#
_entry.id   3520ca202d5d5061d8e69c8672dd8771
#
_cell.length_a   1.000
_cell.length_b   1.000
_cell.length_c   1.000
_cell.angle_alpha   90.00
_cell.angle_beta   90.00
_cell.angle_gamma   90.00
#
_symmetry.space_group_name_H-M   'P 1'
#
loop_
_entity.id
_entity.type
_entity.pdbx_description
1 polymer ?
#
loop_
_entity_poly.entity_id
_entity_poly.type
_entity_poly.pdbx_seq_one_letter_code
_entity_poly.pdbx_strand_id
1 'polypeptide(L)'
;CKLCSYMSTHYLACDFGAESGRLMLGTLNAGQLALEELHRFPNIPLEDSRHGLHWNVSQLFAEVQKGLKIAGERNLPISSISVDGWGVDYFLLDAEGEIIEPTFCYRNERNQQGVDHVFSKVPWEEVYGETGIQFIKFNTLYQLGAETPERLDKAATILPLGDGFNHLLCGVAKAEGSMASTTQMYDPRSGDWSDTLISAMGWSRNKFADIVSSGTHLGPLKPELAEASGLGGIDVIATCSHDTGAAVAAVPAVGEDWAYLSSGTWSLIGVELAKPIISDQSRELNFTNEIGYGNTVRLLRNVTGLWVVQECRREWQKLGQSYDYAALAQLATEAEPFVSLINPDDDCFFSPDNMLEAIKKFCLDTGQPVPASPGAYIRCALESLALLYRRRLFEVSELTGRTLNKLHIVGGGSKNALLNQFAANATGMEVVAGPAEATALGNIIVQAITLGHLENLEDARQVVGESMDVESYLPKDTVSWQAAYQRFSRLADS
;
A
#
# COMPACT_ATOMS: atom_id res chain seq x y z
N CYS A 1 -12.61 19.58 -33.82
CA CYS A 1 -12.54 18.67 -34.97
C CYS A 1 -12.57 17.24 -34.47
N LYS A 2 -13.72 16.54 -34.55
CA LYS A 2 -14.01 15.20 -34.02
C LYS A 2 -13.36 14.07 -34.84
N LEU A 3 -12.16 14.22 -35.32
CA LEU A 3 -11.46 13.25 -36.15
C LEU A 3 -10.00 12.96 -35.72
N CYS A 4 -9.56 13.35 -34.51
CA CYS A 4 -8.37 12.79 -33.88
C CYS A 4 -8.79 11.54 -33.12
N SER A 5 -8.99 10.59 -33.87
CA SER A 5 -9.53 9.27 -33.82
C SER A 5 -8.59 8.29 -33.14
N TYR A 6 -9.10 7.39 -32.34
CA TYR A 6 -8.92 5.94 -32.28
C TYR A 6 -7.49 5.37 -32.45
N MET A 7 -6.44 6.09 -32.04
CA MET A 7 -5.16 5.44 -31.82
C MET A 7 -5.08 5.06 -30.34
N SER A 8 -4.94 3.77 -30.08
CA SER A 8 -4.71 3.28 -28.73
C SER A 8 -3.45 3.89 -28.17
N THR A 9 -3.52 4.37 -26.95
CA THR A 9 -2.36 4.88 -26.19
C THR A 9 -1.91 3.83 -25.20
N HIS A 10 -0.61 3.66 -25.05
CA HIS A 10 -0.04 2.61 -24.21
C HIS A 10 0.88 3.19 -23.16
N TYR A 11 0.85 2.60 -21.97
CA TYR A 11 1.61 3.01 -20.80
C TYR A 11 2.21 1.79 -20.12
N LEU A 12 3.35 1.97 -19.47
CA LEU A 12 3.94 0.94 -18.62
C LEU A 12 3.84 1.34 -17.15
N ALA A 13 3.37 0.42 -16.33
CA ALA A 13 3.39 0.55 -14.88
C ALA A 13 4.28 -0.55 -14.30
N CYS A 14 5.33 -0.16 -13.59
CA CYS A 14 6.15 -1.07 -12.81
C CYS A 14 5.63 -1.04 -11.36
N ASP A 15 4.89 -2.07 -10.98
CA ASP A 15 4.22 -2.20 -9.68
C ASP A 15 5.03 -3.15 -8.80
N PHE A 16 5.69 -2.59 -7.79
CA PHE A 16 6.49 -3.33 -6.82
C PHE A 16 5.67 -3.63 -5.55
N GLY A 17 5.23 -4.88 -5.42
CA GLY A 17 4.70 -5.38 -4.15
C GLY A 17 5.79 -5.96 -3.23
N ALA A 18 5.47 -6.13 -1.95
CA ALA A 18 6.39 -6.66 -0.94
C ALA A 18 6.87 -8.11 -1.21
N GLU A 19 6.13 -8.88 -2.01
CA GLU A 19 6.45 -10.29 -2.33
C GLU A 19 6.74 -10.54 -3.82
N SER A 20 6.30 -9.63 -4.71
CA SER A 20 6.53 -9.74 -6.16
C SER A 20 6.43 -8.38 -6.83
N GLY A 21 7.22 -8.18 -7.88
CA GLY A 21 7.09 -7.04 -8.78
C GLY A 21 6.48 -7.45 -10.12
N ARG A 22 5.89 -6.49 -10.82
CA ARG A 22 5.26 -6.70 -12.13
C ARG A 22 5.53 -5.53 -13.05
N LEU A 23 5.65 -5.80 -14.35
CA LEU A 23 5.52 -4.79 -15.38
C LEU A 23 4.18 -5.00 -16.10
N MET A 24 3.32 -4.00 -16.02
CA MET A 24 1.98 -4.00 -16.59
C MET A 24 1.94 -3.07 -17.80
N LEU A 25 1.26 -3.51 -18.86
CA LEU A 25 0.91 -2.68 -20.01
C LEU A 25 -0.54 -2.22 -19.88
N GLY A 26 -0.74 -0.92 -19.79
CA GLY A 26 -2.05 -0.29 -19.88
C GLY A 26 -2.34 0.17 -21.30
N THR A 27 -3.53 -0.12 -21.78
CA THR A 27 -4.01 0.34 -23.10
C THR A 27 -5.28 1.14 -22.94
N LEU A 28 -5.22 2.42 -23.25
CA LEU A 28 -6.40 3.29 -23.30
C LEU A 28 -6.85 3.41 -24.76
N ASN A 29 -8.07 2.98 -25.04
CA ASN A 29 -8.65 3.02 -26.38
C ASN A 29 -10.14 3.42 -26.31
N ALA A 30 -10.50 4.53 -26.94
CA ALA A 30 -11.89 5.01 -27.02
C ALA A 30 -12.60 5.10 -25.64
N GLY A 31 -11.90 5.52 -24.60
CA GLY A 31 -12.44 5.62 -23.23
C GLY A 31 -12.52 4.29 -22.49
N GLN A 32 -11.96 3.23 -23.03
CA GLN A 32 -11.83 1.93 -22.36
C GLN A 32 -10.38 1.65 -22.00
N LEU A 33 -10.15 1.19 -20.77
CA LEU A 33 -8.83 0.84 -20.26
C LEU A 33 -8.69 -0.67 -20.14
N ALA A 34 -7.59 -1.22 -20.65
CA ALA A 34 -7.25 -2.63 -20.52
C ALA A 34 -5.87 -2.78 -19.89
N LEU A 35 -5.67 -3.83 -19.13
CA LEU A 35 -4.38 -4.19 -18.52
C LEU A 35 -3.89 -5.54 -19.05
N GLU A 36 -2.57 -5.63 -19.29
CA GLU A 36 -1.87 -6.88 -19.58
C GLU A 36 -0.63 -6.97 -18.71
N GLU A 37 -0.43 -8.09 -18.01
CA GLU A 37 0.80 -8.37 -17.30
C GLU A 37 1.86 -8.85 -18.29
N LEU A 38 2.92 -8.05 -18.51
CA LEU A 38 4.00 -8.40 -19.42
C LEU A 38 5.06 -9.27 -18.75
N HIS A 39 5.36 -8.98 -17.48
CA HIS A 39 6.41 -9.67 -16.75
C HIS A 39 6.10 -9.64 -15.25
N ARG A 40 6.33 -10.77 -14.58
CA ARG A 40 6.24 -10.92 -13.13
C ARG A 40 7.50 -11.53 -12.58
N PHE A 41 7.96 -11.06 -11.44
CA PHE A 41 9.16 -11.54 -10.78
C PHE A 41 8.99 -11.57 -9.26
N PRO A 42 9.68 -12.49 -8.57
CA PRO A 42 9.64 -12.53 -7.11
C PRO A 42 10.43 -11.35 -6.52
N ASN A 43 9.96 -10.85 -5.39
CA ASN A 43 10.65 -9.88 -4.57
C ASN A 43 10.96 -10.52 -3.21
N ILE A 44 12.15 -11.08 -3.08
CA ILE A 44 12.59 -11.81 -1.89
C ILE A 44 13.80 -11.06 -1.32
N PRO A 45 13.74 -10.55 -0.08
CA PRO A 45 14.89 -9.91 0.54
C PRO A 45 16.01 -10.93 0.76
N LEU A 46 17.23 -10.47 0.66
CA LEU A 46 18.42 -11.21 1.04
C LEU A 46 18.63 -11.10 2.55
N GLU A 47 19.25 -12.09 3.13
CA GLU A 47 19.66 -12.08 4.53
C GLU A 47 21.12 -12.53 4.65
N ASP A 48 21.91 -11.76 5.38
CA ASP A 48 23.25 -12.12 5.75
C ASP A 48 23.59 -11.76 7.22
N SER A 49 24.65 -12.35 7.76
CA SER A 49 25.02 -12.15 9.16
C SER A 49 25.56 -10.75 9.47
N ARG A 50 25.93 -9.97 8.47
CA ARG A 50 26.49 -8.61 8.64
C ARG A 50 25.41 -7.53 8.58
N HIS A 51 24.44 -7.68 7.68
CA HIS A 51 23.48 -6.64 7.38
C HIS A 51 22.04 -7.02 7.76
N GLY A 52 21.77 -8.32 8.05
CA GLY A 52 20.41 -8.80 8.22
C GLY A 52 19.62 -8.71 6.91
N LEU A 53 18.33 -8.46 7.00
CA LEU A 53 17.45 -8.38 5.84
C LEU A 53 17.69 -7.10 5.02
N HIS A 54 17.90 -7.27 3.71
CA HIS A 54 18.08 -6.17 2.76
C HIS A 54 17.58 -6.55 1.36
N TRP A 55 17.30 -5.56 0.53
CA TRP A 55 16.80 -5.77 -0.83
C TRP A 55 17.92 -6.00 -1.83
N ASN A 56 17.72 -6.91 -2.77
CA ASN A 56 18.60 -7.08 -3.93
C ASN A 56 18.16 -6.13 -5.06
N VAL A 57 18.50 -4.85 -4.91
CA VAL A 57 18.06 -3.81 -5.85
C VAL A 57 18.56 -4.08 -7.26
N SER A 58 19.80 -4.52 -7.40
CA SER A 58 20.38 -4.85 -8.72
C SER A 58 19.58 -5.94 -9.43
N GLN A 59 19.15 -7.00 -8.71
CA GLN A 59 18.33 -8.06 -9.28
C GLN A 59 16.92 -7.54 -9.63
N LEU A 60 16.31 -6.75 -8.75
CA LEU A 60 15.00 -6.17 -9.02
C LEU A 60 15.03 -5.27 -10.26
N PHE A 61 16.06 -4.45 -10.40
CA PHE A 61 16.22 -3.60 -11.59
C PHE A 61 16.50 -4.41 -12.86
N ALA A 62 17.27 -5.50 -12.77
CA ALA A 62 17.46 -6.41 -13.89
C ALA A 62 16.12 -7.04 -14.36
N GLU A 63 15.20 -7.32 -13.44
CA GLU A 63 13.86 -7.80 -13.81
C GLU A 63 13.03 -6.69 -14.49
N VAL A 64 13.14 -5.43 -14.06
CA VAL A 64 12.53 -4.28 -14.77
C VAL A 64 13.07 -4.19 -16.21
N GLN A 65 14.38 -4.29 -16.40
CA GLN A 65 15.01 -4.25 -17.72
C GLN A 65 14.53 -5.39 -18.64
N LYS A 66 14.34 -6.60 -18.10
CA LYS A 66 13.70 -7.71 -18.85
C LYS A 66 12.29 -7.36 -19.29
N GLY A 67 11.50 -6.78 -18.36
CA GLY A 67 10.14 -6.32 -18.68
C GLY A 67 10.12 -5.25 -19.76
N LEU A 68 11.03 -4.26 -19.69
CA LEU A 68 11.18 -3.24 -20.74
C LEU A 68 11.49 -3.86 -22.10
N LYS A 69 12.36 -4.86 -22.17
CA LYS A 69 12.66 -5.57 -23.41
C LYS A 69 11.42 -6.27 -23.98
N ILE A 70 10.66 -6.97 -23.11
CA ILE A 70 9.39 -7.60 -23.52
C ILE A 70 8.41 -6.56 -24.07
N ALA A 71 8.31 -5.38 -23.41
CA ALA A 71 7.46 -4.28 -23.87
C ALA A 71 7.91 -3.76 -25.25
N GLY A 72 9.21 -3.58 -25.49
CA GLY A 72 9.76 -3.14 -26.77
C GLY A 72 9.46 -4.13 -27.90
N GLU A 73 9.54 -5.43 -27.64
CA GLU A 73 9.23 -6.50 -28.61
C GLU A 73 7.76 -6.47 -29.09
N ARG A 74 6.86 -5.80 -28.32
CA ARG A 74 5.45 -5.61 -28.73
C ARG A 74 5.30 -4.64 -29.92
N ASN A 75 6.29 -3.81 -30.18
CA ASN A 75 6.25 -2.77 -31.22
C ASN A 75 5.03 -1.84 -31.13
N LEU A 76 4.61 -1.51 -29.90
CA LEU A 76 3.51 -0.60 -29.62
C LEU A 76 4.03 0.82 -29.35
N PRO A 77 3.26 1.87 -29.69
CA PRO A 77 3.63 3.24 -29.37
C PRO A 77 3.40 3.53 -27.88
N ILE A 78 4.35 3.08 -27.04
CA ILE A 78 4.31 3.32 -25.60
C ILE A 78 4.67 4.78 -25.34
N SER A 79 3.85 5.47 -24.54
CA SER A 79 3.98 6.91 -24.27
C SER A 79 4.85 7.19 -23.06
N SER A 80 4.72 6.40 -22.00
CA SER A 80 5.42 6.65 -20.73
C SER A 80 5.53 5.39 -19.88
N ILE A 81 6.37 5.51 -18.85
CA ILE A 81 6.52 4.52 -17.78
C ILE A 81 6.54 5.23 -16.43
N SER A 82 6.05 4.55 -15.41
CA SER A 82 6.18 4.94 -14.01
C SER A 82 6.40 3.74 -13.12
N VAL A 83 7.01 3.99 -11.95
CA VAL A 83 7.19 3.00 -10.90
C VAL A 83 6.38 3.40 -9.69
N ASP A 84 5.65 2.45 -9.13
CA ASP A 84 5.09 2.53 -7.78
C ASP A 84 5.58 1.34 -6.95
N GLY A 85 5.46 1.45 -5.65
CA GLY A 85 5.89 0.38 -4.75
C GLY A 85 5.48 0.59 -3.31
N TRP A 86 5.92 -0.33 -2.46
CA TRP A 86 5.67 -0.23 -1.02
C TRP A 86 6.38 0.96 -0.40
N GLY A 87 5.77 1.55 0.62
CA GLY A 87 6.32 2.70 1.35
C GLY A 87 7.48 2.34 2.25
N VAL A 88 8.00 3.35 2.91
CA VAL A 88 8.95 3.37 4.03
C VAL A 88 10.40 3.01 3.74
N ASP A 89 10.70 2.21 2.71
CA ASP A 89 12.07 1.90 2.33
C ASP A 89 12.67 2.99 1.42
N TYR A 90 14.00 3.09 1.40
CA TYR A 90 14.70 4.17 0.71
C TYR A 90 16.06 3.73 0.18
N PHE A 91 16.56 4.49 -0.80
CA PHE A 91 17.93 4.44 -1.27
C PHE A 91 18.74 5.55 -0.62
N LEU A 92 19.98 5.24 -0.28
CA LEU A 92 21.03 6.23 -0.08
C LEU A 92 21.84 6.31 -1.38
N LEU A 93 21.87 7.48 -2.01
CA LEU A 93 22.66 7.72 -3.21
C LEU A 93 23.92 8.53 -2.86
N ASP A 94 25.05 8.18 -3.45
CA ASP A 94 26.28 8.97 -3.34
C ASP A 94 26.28 10.21 -4.24
N ALA A 95 27.41 10.91 -4.33
CA ALA A 95 27.53 12.11 -5.12
C ALA A 95 27.44 11.87 -6.65
N GLU A 96 27.72 10.67 -7.08
CA GLU A 96 27.61 10.20 -8.46
C GLU A 96 26.20 9.70 -8.81
N GLY A 97 25.32 9.59 -7.81
CA GLY A 97 23.94 9.07 -7.93
C GLY A 97 23.87 7.53 -7.89
N GLU A 98 24.94 6.87 -7.45
CA GLU A 98 24.98 5.42 -7.29
C GLU A 98 24.46 5.00 -5.92
N ILE A 99 23.88 3.80 -5.84
CA ILE A 99 23.28 3.29 -4.59
C ILE A 99 24.38 2.87 -3.61
N ILE A 100 24.30 3.39 -2.38
CA ILE A 100 25.14 2.94 -1.26
C ILE A 100 24.54 1.67 -0.65
N GLU A 101 25.02 0.52 -1.06
CA GLU A 101 24.55 -0.77 -0.56
C GLU A 101 24.94 -1.02 0.92
N PRO A 102 24.16 -1.82 1.67
CA PRO A 102 22.91 -2.46 1.27
C PRO A 102 21.71 -1.50 1.39
N THR A 103 20.68 -1.71 0.58
CA THR A 103 19.34 -1.13 0.76
C THR A 103 18.58 -2.00 1.76
N PHE A 104 18.39 -1.52 2.98
CA PHE A 104 17.77 -2.32 4.04
C PHE A 104 16.28 -2.56 3.78
N CYS A 105 15.82 -3.75 4.18
CA CYS A 105 14.40 -4.10 4.17
C CYS A 105 13.73 -3.59 5.44
N TYR A 106 12.53 -3.06 5.34
CA TYR A 106 11.74 -2.57 6.48
C TYR A 106 11.51 -3.61 7.59
N ARG A 107 11.68 -4.90 7.30
CA ARG A 107 11.60 -6.00 8.30
C ARG A 107 12.91 -6.24 9.04
N ASN A 108 13.95 -5.45 8.78
CA ASN A 108 15.24 -5.60 9.45
C ASN A 108 15.14 -5.27 10.94
N GLU A 109 15.74 -6.10 11.80
CA GLU A 109 15.68 -5.97 13.26
C GLU A 109 16.34 -4.68 13.79
N ARG A 110 17.24 -4.04 13.00
CA ARG A 110 17.89 -2.77 13.36
C ARG A 110 16.90 -1.64 13.67
N ASN A 111 15.67 -1.73 13.17
CA ASN A 111 14.66 -0.67 13.31
C ASN A 111 14.34 -0.35 14.77
N GLN A 112 14.42 -1.31 15.69
CA GLN A 112 14.21 -1.05 17.11
C GLN A 112 15.25 -0.07 17.67
N GLN A 113 16.52 -0.19 17.25
CA GLN A 113 17.57 0.75 17.65
C GLN A 113 17.28 2.16 17.13
N GLY A 114 16.72 2.25 15.92
CA GLY A 114 16.31 3.52 15.34
C GLY A 114 15.13 4.16 16.09
N VAL A 115 14.14 3.38 16.51
CA VAL A 115 13.05 3.86 17.37
C VAL A 115 13.59 4.45 18.67
N ASP A 116 14.47 3.70 19.36
CA ASP A 116 15.06 4.14 20.62
C ASP A 116 15.88 5.42 20.42
N HIS A 117 16.65 5.51 19.32
CA HIS A 117 17.42 6.70 19.01
C HIS A 117 16.52 7.91 18.72
N VAL A 118 15.50 7.78 17.87
CA VAL A 118 14.58 8.88 17.55
C VAL A 118 13.89 9.37 18.83
N PHE A 119 13.31 8.48 19.63
CA PHE A 119 12.60 8.86 20.85
C PHE A 119 13.52 9.39 21.95
N SER A 120 14.84 9.17 21.87
CA SER A 120 15.81 9.87 22.73
C SER A 120 15.97 11.35 22.36
N LYS A 121 15.52 11.77 21.17
CA LYS A 121 15.66 13.14 20.63
C LYS A 121 14.33 13.88 20.55
N VAL A 122 13.28 13.20 20.10
CA VAL A 122 11.97 13.78 19.80
C VAL A 122 10.89 12.86 20.37
N PRO A 123 9.97 13.35 21.24
CA PRO A 123 8.90 12.53 21.79
C PRO A 123 7.86 12.19 20.69
N TRP A 124 7.14 11.10 20.89
CA TRP A 124 6.13 10.62 19.95
C TRP A 124 5.07 11.67 19.59
N GLU A 125 4.62 12.44 20.57
CA GLU A 125 3.62 13.49 20.41
C GLU A 125 4.08 14.55 19.39
N GLU A 126 5.36 14.91 19.41
CA GLU A 126 5.95 15.87 18.50
C GLU A 126 6.12 15.27 17.11
N VAL A 127 6.62 14.03 17.00
CA VAL A 127 6.72 13.32 15.72
C VAL A 127 5.37 13.22 15.03
N TYR A 128 4.33 12.82 15.75
CA TYR A 128 2.98 12.77 15.21
C TYR A 128 2.42 14.16 14.90
N GLY A 129 2.64 15.12 15.80
CA GLY A 129 2.22 16.51 15.62
C GLY A 129 2.80 17.17 14.36
N GLU A 130 4.03 16.83 13.98
CA GLU A 130 4.69 17.28 12.75
C GLU A 130 4.11 16.58 11.51
N THR A 131 3.93 15.27 11.56
CA THR A 131 3.70 14.47 10.35
C THR A 131 2.29 13.93 10.19
N GLY A 132 1.58 13.71 11.31
CA GLY A 132 0.29 13.03 11.31
C GLY A 132 0.34 11.57 10.86
N ILE A 133 1.52 10.95 10.88
CA ILE A 133 1.73 9.58 10.38
C ILE A 133 1.68 8.58 11.53
N GLN A 134 0.94 7.49 11.35
CA GLN A 134 0.84 6.35 12.24
C GLN A 134 2.22 5.87 12.72
N PHE A 135 2.35 5.60 14.02
CA PHE A 135 3.55 4.94 14.52
C PHE A 135 3.59 3.49 14.03
N ILE A 136 4.63 3.20 13.27
CA ILE A 136 5.03 1.84 12.92
C ILE A 136 6.56 1.81 12.98
N LYS A 137 7.13 0.88 13.74
CA LYS A 137 8.57 0.81 14.04
C LYS A 137 9.50 0.76 12.83
N PHE A 138 8.96 0.49 11.66
CA PHE A 138 9.73 0.42 10.41
C PHE A 138 9.54 1.63 9.49
N ASN A 139 8.86 2.72 9.91
CA ASN A 139 8.82 3.92 9.09
C ASN A 139 10.23 4.46 8.86
N THR A 140 10.43 5.16 7.74
CA THR A 140 11.75 5.63 7.28
C THR A 140 12.49 6.43 8.34
N LEU A 141 11.79 7.26 9.13
CA LEU A 141 12.38 8.02 10.24
C LEU A 141 13.19 7.11 11.18
N TYR A 142 12.62 5.96 11.56
CA TYR A 142 13.30 5.03 12.46
C TYR A 142 14.37 4.21 11.75
N GLN A 143 14.16 3.85 10.49
CA GLN A 143 15.18 3.19 9.68
C GLN A 143 16.42 4.08 9.50
N LEU A 144 16.23 5.38 9.23
CA LEU A 144 17.30 6.38 9.16
C LEU A 144 17.96 6.59 10.54
N GLY A 145 17.17 6.55 11.62
CA GLY A 145 17.67 6.60 12.99
C GLY A 145 18.61 5.44 13.36
N ALA A 146 18.52 4.33 12.63
CA ALA A 146 19.40 3.16 12.77
C ALA A 146 20.58 3.15 11.78
N GLU A 147 20.71 4.16 10.87
CA GLU A 147 21.86 4.26 9.99
C GLU A 147 23.15 4.64 10.72
N THR A 148 24.28 4.14 10.23
CA THR A 148 25.57 4.56 10.77
C THR A 148 25.96 5.96 10.26
N PRO A 149 26.68 6.76 11.06
CA PRO A 149 27.15 8.09 10.62
C PRO A 149 27.92 8.04 9.30
N GLU A 150 28.77 7.00 9.11
CA GLU A 150 29.59 6.85 7.91
C GLU A 150 28.74 6.67 6.65
N ARG A 151 27.61 5.96 6.75
CA ARG A 151 26.69 5.78 5.61
C ARG A 151 25.93 7.06 5.31
N LEU A 152 25.43 7.74 6.35
CA LEU A 152 24.75 9.02 6.20
C LEU A 152 25.69 10.10 5.66
N ASP A 153 26.98 10.12 6.07
CA ASP A 153 27.96 11.08 5.59
C ASP A 153 28.28 10.88 4.11
N LYS A 154 28.36 9.63 3.66
CA LYS A 154 28.57 9.29 2.22
C LYS A 154 27.35 9.62 1.35
N ALA A 155 26.15 9.59 1.91
CA ALA A 155 24.94 9.86 1.17
C ALA A 155 24.87 11.33 0.77
N ALA A 156 24.76 11.58 -0.53
CA ALA A 156 24.42 12.88 -1.10
C ALA A 156 22.89 13.06 -1.16
N THR A 157 22.14 11.97 -1.43
CA THR A 157 20.68 12.01 -1.54
C THR A 157 20.04 10.81 -0.84
N ILE A 158 18.98 11.08 -0.09
CA ILE A 158 18.05 10.10 0.48
C ILE A 158 16.80 10.11 -0.40
N LEU A 159 16.44 8.98 -0.99
CA LEU A 159 15.37 8.88 -1.97
C LEU A 159 14.45 7.69 -1.64
N PRO A 160 13.13 7.89 -1.46
CA PRO A 160 12.21 6.79 -1.23
C PRO A 160 12.27 5.73 -2.34
N LEU A 161 11.95 4.48 -2.01
CA LEU A 161 12.27 3.33 -2.86
C LEU A 161 11.62 3.39 -4.25
N GLY A 162 10.32 3.66 -4.38
CA GLY A 162 9.64 3.77 -5.67
C GLY A 162 10.26 4.87 -6.55
N ASP A 163 10.56 6.02 -5.93
CA ASP A 163 11.23 7.15 -6.59
C ASP A 163 12.68 6.80 -6.94
N GLY A 164 13.33 5.96 -6.13
CA GLY A 164 14.65 5.40 -6.42
C GLY A 164 14.65 4.58 -7.70
N PHE A 165 13.64 3.76 -7.94
CA PHE A 165 13.51 3.03 -9.20
C PHE A 165 13.19 3.96 -10.39
N ASN A 166 12.39 5.02 -10.21
CA ASN A 166 12.22 6.07 -11.22
C ASN A 166 13.56 6.75 -11.54
N HIS A 167 14.39 7.03 -10.51
CA HIS A 167 15.75 7.54 -10.72
C HIS A 167 16.62 6.57 -11.53
N LEU A 168 16.55 5.27 -11.26
CA LEU A 168 17.29 4.28 -12.05
C LEU A 168 16.86 4.29 -13.53
N LEU A 169 15.59 4.61 -13.83
CA LEU A 169 15.07 4.72 -15.19
C LEU A 169 15.51 5.99 -15.93
N CYS A 170 15.50 7.17 -15.27
CA CYS A 170 15.70 8.47 -15.95
C CYS A 170 16.88 9.29 -15.42
N GLY A 171 17.50 8.94 -14.30
CA GLY A 171 18.60 9.69 -13.68
C GLY A 171 18.17 10.88 -12.83
N VAL A 172 16.86 11.14 -12.67
CA VAL A 172 16.34 12.28 -11.90
C VAL A 172 15.94 11.82 -10.51
N ALA A 173 16.56 12.41 -9.47
CA ALA A 173 16.26 12.12 -8.07
C ALA A 173 15.26 13.15 -7.51
N LYS A 174 14.00 12.80 -7.48
CA LYS A 174 12.90 13.55 -6.87
C LYS A 174 12.05 12.62 -6.04
N ALA A 175 11.54 13.07 -4.90
CA ALA A 175 10.62 12.31 -4.06
C ALA A 175 9.18 12.70 -4.41
N GLU A 176 8.33 11.73 -4.70
CA GLU A 176 6.92 12.00 -4.95
C GLU A 176 6.14 12.06 -3.62
N GLY A 177 5.17 12.98 -3.54
CA GLY A 177 4.47 13.31 -2.29
C GLY A 177 3.80 12.14 -1.59
N SER A 178 3.18 11.20 -2.34
CA SER A 178 2.53 10.04 -1.72
C SER A 178 3.53 9.12 -1.04
N MET A 179 4.68 8.92 -1.66
CA MET A 179 5.77 8.11 -1.11
C MET A 179 6.48 8.86 0.03
N ALA A 180 6.80 10.16 -0.15
CA ALA A 180 7.42 10.99 0.86
C ALA A 180 6.61 11.01 2.17
N SER A 181 5.28 11.04 2.08
CA SER A 181 4.41 11.05 3.26
C SER A 181 4.46 9.76 4.08
N THR A 182 4.81 8.61 3.49
CA THR A 182 4.94 7.35 4.26
C THR A 182 6.14 7.34 5.20
N THR A 183 7.10 8.23 4.99
CA THR A 183 8.39 8.23 5.69
C THR A 183 8.33 8.63 7.17
N GLN A 184 7.22 9.24 7.60
CA GLN A 184 7.09 9.90 8.90
C GLN A 184 8.07 11.07 9.09
N MET A 185 8.43 11.74 7.96
CA MET A 185 9.31 12.90 7.93
C MET A 185 8.74 14.04 7.08
N TYR A 186 7.59 13.83 6.46
CA TYR A 186 6.87 14.82 5.65
C TYR A 186 5.89 15.62 6.52
N ASP A 187 5.90 16.95 6.43
CA ASP A 187 4.88 17.81 7.03
C ASP A 187 3.78 18.11 6.01
N PRO A 188 2.58 17.57 6.18
CA PRO A 188 1.48 17.75 5.21
C PRO A 188 0.91 19.19 5.19
N ARG A 189 1.32 20.06 6.12
CA ARG A 189 0.90 21.46 6.16
C ARG A 189 1.78 22.32 5.26
N SER A 190 3.07 22.08 5.26
CA SER A 190 4.03 22.77 4.37
C SER A 190 4.12 22.13 2.99
N GLY A 191 3.81 20.84 2.87
CA GLY A 191 4.00 20.07 1.65
C GLY A 191 5.47 19.73 1.40
N ASP A 192 6.30 19.68 2.45
CA ASP A 192 7.73 19.44 2.36
C ASP A 192 8.20 18.57 3.56
N TRP A 193 9.48 18.22 3.56
CA TRP A 193 10.12 17.53 4.68
C TRP A 193 10.08 18.37 5.95
N SER A 194 9.89 17.73 7.11
CA SER A 194 9.90 18.40 8.41
C SER A 194 11.33 18.83 8.79
N ASP A 195 11.60 20.14 8.71
CA ASP A 195 12.85 20.71 9.20
C ASP A 195 13.03 20.49 10.70
N THR A 196 11.94 20.43 11.46
CA THR A 196 11.93 20.14 12.90
C THR A 196 12.57 18.77 13.17
N LEU A 197 12.06 17.71 12.53
CA LEU A 197 12.55 16.35 12.72
C LEU A 197 13.99 16.17 12.18
N ILE A 198 14.26 16.69 10.98
CA ILE A 198 15.59 16.62 10.37
C ILE A 198 16.64 17.31 11.27
N SER A 199 16.33 18.49 11.80
CA SER A 199 17.23 19.23 12.68
C SER A 199 17.40 18.53 14.03
N ALA A 200 16.35 18.02 14.63
CA ALA A 200 16.41 17.32 15.90
C ALA A 200 17.29 16.05 15.82
N MET A 201 17.27 15.36 14.68
CA MET A 201 18.13 14.22 14.41
C MET A 201 19.57 14.61 14.02
N GLY A 202 19.85 15.91 13.78
CA GLY A 202 21.15 16.39 13.34
C GLY A 202 21.46 16.05 11.87
N TRP A 203 20.46 15.73 11.08
CA TRP A 203 20.63 15.46 9.66
C TRP A 203 20.65 16.75 8.83
N SER A 204 21.17 16.67 7.60
CA SER A 204 21.22 17.80 6.70
C SER A 204 20.04 17.79 5.74
N ARG A 205 19.25 18.87 5.69
CA ARG A 205 18.06 19.00 4.83
C ARG A 205 18.36 18.75 3.35
N ASN A 206 19.53 19.15 2.88
CA ASN A 206 19.94 19.03 1.48
C ASN A 206 20.21 17.57 1.05
N LYS A 207 20.23 16.61 1.97
CA LYS A 207 20.30 15.19 1.64
C LYS A 207 18.94 14.59 1.25
N PHE A 208 17.83 15.25 1.58
CA PHE A 208 16.50 14.81 1.22
C PHE A 208 16.13 15.38 -0.14
N ALA A 209 15.75 14.51 -1.08
CA ALA A 209 15.36 14.91 -2.42
C ALA A 209 14.20 15.90 -2.40
N ASP A 210 14.16 16.82 -3.36
CA ASP A 210 13.02 17.74 -3.50
C ASP A 210 11.74 16.97 -3.76
N ILE A 211 10.65 17.41 -3.14
CA ILE A 211 9.34 16.79 -3.27
C ILE A 211 8.63 17.31 -4.53
N VAL A 212 8.02 16.40 -5.26
CA VAL A 212 7.20 16.70 -6.44
C VAL A 212 5.80 16.09 -6.29
N SER A 213 4.84 16.68 -6.98
CA SER A 213 3.47 16.16 -7.02
C SER A 213 3.34 14.97 -7.97
N SER A 214 2.37 14.09 -7.71
CA SER A 214 1.94 13.06 -8.66
C SER A 214 1.62 13.69 -10.02
N GLY A 215 2.05 13.06 -11.10
CA GLY A 215 1.92 13.57 -12.46
C GLY A 215 3.10 14.44 -12.91
N THR A 216 4.21 14.46 -12.19
CA THR A 216 5.40 15.22 -12.61
C THR A 216 6.20 14.44 -13.66
N HIS A 217 6.51 15.08 -14.78
CA HIS A 217 7.49 14.57 -15.76
C HIS A 217 8.89 14.62 -15.15
N LEU A 218 9.54 13.46 -15.02
CA LEU A 218 10.92 13.36 -14.51
C LEU A 218 11.95 13.49 -15.64
N GLY A 219 11.62 13.01 -16.82
CA GLY A 219 12.49 13.06 -18.00
C GLY A 219 12.40 11.78 -18.85
N PRO A 220 13.15 11.72 -19.93
CA PRO A 220 13.15 10.56 -20.80
C PRO A 220 13.83 9.35 -20.14
N LEU A 221 13.44 8.15 -20.58
CA LEU A 221 14.17 6.92 -20.26
C LEU A 221 15.65 7.07 -20.64
N LYS A 222 16.55 6.60 -19.77
CA LYS A 222 18.01 6.66 -20.02
C LYS A 222 18.35 6.07 -21.38
N PRO A 223 19.28 6.68 -22.16
CA PRO A 223 19.63 6.24 -23.51
C PRO A 223 20.00 4.75 -23.61
N GLU A 224 20.77 4.25 -22.64
CA GLU A 224 21.16 2.84 -22.59
C GLU A 224 19.99 1.88 -22.39
N LEU A 225 18.97 2.28 -21.61
CA LEU A 225 17.75 1.48 -21.42
C LEU A 225 16.85 1.56 -22.66
N ALA A 226 16.75 2.73 -23.26
CA ALA A 226 15.99 2.93 -24.49
C ALA A 226 16.55 2.11 -25.66
N GLU A 227 17.88 2.09 -25.82
CA GLU A 227 18.56 1.28 -26.84
C GLU A 227 18.37 -0.22 -26.59
N ALA A 228 18.62 -0.69 -25.34
CA ALA A 228 18.52 -2.10 -24.97
C ALA A 228 17.11 -2.68 -25.08
N SER A 229 16.08 -1.86 -24.86
CA SER A 229 14.68 -2.26 -24.90
C SER A 229 13.97 -1.96 -26.23
N GLY A 230 14.52 -1.05 -27.05
CA GLY A 230 13.83 -0.52 -28.23
C GLY A 230 12.73 0.50 -27.92
N LEU A 231 12.67 1.01 -26.68
CA LEU A 231 11.67 1.96 -26.20
C LEU A 231 12.20 3.40 -26.23
N GLY A 232 12.58 3.89 -27.42
CA GLY A 232 13.03 5.27 -27.58
C GLY A 232 11.89 6.27 -27.45
N GLY A 233 12.16 7.40 -26.74
CA GLY A 233 11.24 8.54 -26.66
C GLY A 233 10.11 8.39 -25.66
N ILE A 234 10.18 7.43 -24.73
CA ILE A 234 9.19 7.37 -23.61
C ILE A 234 9.66 8.21 -22.43
N ASP A 235 8.71 8.86 -21.75
CA ASP A 235 8.95 9.64 -20.56
C ASP A 235 8.74 8.80 -19.30
N VAL A 236 9.56 9.07 -18.27
CA VAL A 236 9.33 8.60 -16.90
C VAL A 236 8.51 9.64 -16.16
N ILE A 237 7.39 9.23 -15.60
CA ILE A 237 6.47 10.12 -14.88
C ILE A 237 6.41 9.66 -13.42
N ALA A 238 6.59 10.59 -12.46
CA ALA A 238 6.27 10.32 -11.08
C ALA A 238 4.73 10.31 -10.94
N THR A 239 4.15 9.12 -10.79
CA THR A 239 2.73 8.97 -10.44
C THR A 239 2.58 8.97 -8.91
N CYS A 240 1.50 8.44 -8.34
CA CYS A 240 1.53 8.09 -6.92
C CYS A 240 2.54 6.95 -6.76
N SER A 241 3.77 7.28 -6.35
CA SER A 241 4.85 6.28 -6.21
C SER A 241 4.62 5.31 -5.05
N HIS A 242 3.73 5.64 -4.10
CA HIS A 242 3.24 4.70 -3.09
C HIS A 242 2.07 3.88 -3.65
N ASP A 243 2.20 2.55 -3.65
CA ASP A 243 1.25 1.58 -4.21
C ASP A 243 -0.20 1.83 -3.76
N THR A 244 -0.40 2.08 -2.46
CA THR A 244 -1.74 2.39 -1.94
C THR A 244 -2.23 3.76 -2.40
N GLY A 245 -1.35 4.74 -2.59
CA GLY A 245 -1.69 6.03 -3.20
C GLY A 245 -2.23 5.85 -4.62
N ALA A 246 -1.54 5.04 -5.41
CA ALA A 246 -1.96 4.66 -6.75
C ALA A 246 -3.30 3.90 -6.71
N ALA A 247 -3.43 2.89 -5.82
CA ALA A 247 -4.67 2.11 -5.70
C ALA A 247 -5.90 2.98 -5.37
N VAL A 248 -5.75 3.96 -4.47
CA VAL A 248 -6.84 4.89 -4.10
C VAL A 248 -7.19 5.84 -5.25
N ALA A 249 -6.23 6.28 -6.06
CA ALA A 249 -6.51 7.06 -7.27
C ALA A 249 -7.44 6.31 -8.24
N ALA A 250 -7.31 4.97 -8.34
CA ALA A 250 -8.13 4.13 -9.20
C ALA A 250 -9.47 3.68 -8.59
N VAL A 251 -9.81 4.06 -7.36
CA VAL A 251 -11.12 3.71 -6.78
C VAL A 251 -12.24 4.36 -7.62
N PRO A 252 -13.19 3.58 -8.18
CA PRO A 252 -14.25 4.13 -9.02
C PRO A 252 -15.38 4.75 -8.19
N ALA A 253 -15.03 5.70 -7.33
CA ALA A 253 -15.93 6.36 -6.42
C ALA A 253 -16.40 7.71 -6.94
N VAL A 254 -17.61 8.11 -6.54
CA VAL A 254 -18.22 9.40 -6.85
C VAL A 254 -18.70 10.04 -5.55
N GLY A 255 -18.52 11.36 -5.42
CA GLY A 255 -18.92 12.12 -4.22
C GLY A 255 -17.90 11.97 -3.07
N GLU A 256 -18.37 12.16 -1.81
CA GLU A 256 -17.50 12.20 -0.63
C GLU A 256 -17.94 11.25 0.50
N ASP A 257 -19.05 10.53 0.35
CA ASP A 257 -19.66 9.66 1.36
C ASP A 257 -19.18 8.20 1.29
N TRP A 258 -17.97 8.01 0.81
CA TRP A 258 -17.34 6.72 0.64
C TRP A 258 -16.04 6.58 1.42
N ALA A 259 -15.74 5.34 1.75
CA ALA A 259 -14.45 4.92 2.28
C ALA A 259 -13.80 3.90 1.32
N TYR A 260 -12.52 3.69 1.50
CA TYR A 260 -11.79 2.64 0.78
C TYR A 260 -11.14 1.65 1.73
N LEU A 261 -10.92 0.46 1.22
CA LEU A 261 -10.11 -0.58 1.81
C LEU A 261 -9.18 -1.12 0.72
N SER A 262 -7.90 -0.79 0.77
CA SER A 262 -6.88 -1.48 -0.02
C SER A 262 -6.58 -2.79 0.69
N SER A 263 -7.08 -3.90 0.14
CA SER A 263 -7.07 -5.21 0.79
C SER A 263 -6.03 -6.14 0.16
N GLY A 264 -5.06 -6.51 0.97
CA GLY A 264 -3.98 -7.44 0.65
C GLY A 264 -3.51 -8.19 1.89
N THR A 265 -2.23 -8.48 1.98
CA THR A 265 -1.57 -8.99 3.20
C THR A 265 -1.81 -8.05 4.38
N TRP A 266 -1.59 -6.75 4.15
CA TRP A 266 -2.07 -5.65 4.97
C TRP A 266 -3.43 -5.16 4.47
N SER A 267 -4.17 -4.49 5.32
CA SER A 267 -5.39 -3.77 4.98
C SER A 267 -5.22 -2.30 5.34
N LEU A 268 -5.39 -1.41 4.36
CA LEU A 268 -5.33 0.03 4.56
C LEU A 268 -6.74 0.58 4.38
N ILE A 269 -7.35 1.01 5.48
CA ILE A 269 -8.75 1.44 5.51
C ILE A 269 -8.85 2.92 5.86
N GLY A 270 -9.58 3.71 5.07
CA GLY A 270 -9.68 5.15 5.27
C GLY A 270 -10.54 5.89 4.27
N VAL A 271 -10.33 7.20 4.22
CA VAL A 271 -11.05 8.14 3.35
C VAL A 271 -10.08 9.13 2.70
N GLU A 272 -10.50 9.75 1.60
CA GLU A 272 -9.81 10.92 1.03
C GLU A 272 -10.36 12.22 1.61
N LEU A 273 -9.46 13.12 1.99
CA LEU A 273 -9.75 14.43 2.56
C LEU A 273 -9.01 15.52 1.79
N ALA A 274 -9.53 16.75 1.86
CA ALA A 274 -8.82 17.91 1.32
C ALA A 274 -7.68 18.42 2.23
N LYS A 275 -7.70 18.05 3.54
CA LYS A 275 -6.72 18.51 4.55
C LYS A 275 -6.46 17.41 5.56
N PRO A 276 -5.25 17.37 6.18
CA PRO A 276 -4.92 16.41 7.21
C PRO A 276 -5.72 16.66 8.50
N ILE A 277 -5.97 15.58 9.24
CA ILE A 277 -6.50 15.60 10.60
C ILE A 277 -5.38 15.15 11.54
N ILE A 278 -4.72 16.12 12.17
CA ILE A 278 -3.63 15.89 13.12
C ILE A 278 -4.10 16.46 14.47
N SER A 279 -4.51 15.56 15.37
CA SER A 279 -5.06 15.87 16.69
C SER A 279 -4.63 14.83 17.71
N ASP A 280 -4.85 15.10 19.00
CA ASP A 280 -4.62 14.10 20.05
C ASP A 280 -5.46 12.85 19.80
N GLN A 281 -6.72 13.00 19.41
CA GLN A 281 -7.60 11.88 19.12
C GLN A 281 -7.10 11.03 17.94
N SER A 282 -6.66 11.65 16.81
CA SER A 282 -6.14 10.90 15.68
C SER A 282 -4.81 10.21 16.03
N ARG A 283 -3.99 10.81 16.91
CA ARG A 283 -2.76 10.22 17.43
C ARG A 283 -3.06 9.00 18.32
N GLU A 284 -3.97 9.12 19.27
CA GLU A 284 -4.36 8.03 20.18
C GLU A 284 -4.98 6.85 19.43
N LEU A 285 -5.78 7.12 18.40
CA LEU A 285 -6.34 6.11 17.50
C LEU A 285 -5.31 5.60 16.48
N ASN A 286 -4.10 6.18 16.46
CA ASN A 286 -2.99 5.83 15.58
C ASN A 286 -3.36 5.86 14.08
N PHE A 287 -4.05 6.92 13.64
CA PHE A 287 -4.34 7.16 12.23
C PHE A 287 -3.18 7.85 11.52
N THR A 288 -3.09 7.66 10.21
CA THR A 288 -2.07 8.25 9.34
C THR A 288 -2.70 9.19 8.30
N ASN A 289 -1.98 10.26 7.94
CA ASN A 289 -2.37 11.28 6.97
C ASN A 289 -1.41 11.23 5.78
N GLU A 290 -1.57 10.27 4.89
CA GLU A 290 -0.71 10.10 3.74
C GLU A 290 -1.23 10.89 2.54
N ILE A 291 -0.32 11.39 1.70
CA ILE A 291 -0.69 12.17 0.52
C ILE A 291 -1.21 11.24 -0.58
N GLY A 292 -2.28 11.67 -1.25
CA GLY A 292 -2.86 11.05 -2.44
C GLY A 292 -2.66 11.91 -3.69
N TYR A 293 -3.24 11.45 -4.80
CA TYR A 293 -3.23 12.20 -6.06
C TYR A 293 -3.85 13.60 -5.88
N GLY A 294 -3.26 14.60 -6.54
CA GLY A 294 -3.73 15.98 -6.45
C GLY A 294 -3.53 16.63 -5.08
N ASN A 295 -2.59 16.13 -4.28
CA ASN A 295 -2.30 16.56 -2.91
C ASN A 295 -3.50 16.40 -1.96
N THR A 296 -4.41 15.48 -2.24
CA THR A 296 -5.40 15.04 -1.26
C THR A 296 -4.71 14.33 -0.10
N VAL A 297 -5.41 14.16 1.01
CA VAL A 297 -4.92 13.44 2.17
C VAL A 297 -5.71 12.15 2.32
N ARG A 298 -5.03 11.05 2.33
CA ARG A 298 -5.58 9.76 2.68
C ARG A 298 -5.51 9.60 4.21
N LEU A 299 -6.60 9.92 4.92
CA LEU A 299 -6.71 9.60 6.35
C LEU A 299 -7.06 8.13 6.45
N LEU A 300 -6.11 7.33 6.90
CA LEU A 300 -6.27 5.88 6.95
C LEU A 300 -5.63 5.27 8.19
N ARG A 301 -5.89 3.99 8.40
CA ARG A 301 -5.15 3.15 9.33
C ARG A 301 -4.69 1.89 8.64
N ASN A 302 -3.41 1.56 8.83
CA ASN A 302 -2.86 0.26 8.51
C ASN A 302 -3.34 -0.73 9.58
N VAL A 303 -3.97 -1.80 9.16
CA VAL A 303 -4.43 -2.89 10.03
C VAL A 303 -3.99 -4.23 9.45
N THR A 304 -3.96 -5.25 10.28
CA THR A 304 -3.71 -6.61 9.83
C THR A 304 -4.79 -7.01 8.81
N GLY A 305 -4.35 -7.49 7.65
CA GLY A 305 -5.23 -7.92 6.57
C GLY A 305 -5.33 -9.44 6.43
N LEU A 306 -5.28 -9.91 5.20
CA LEU A 306 -5.34 -11.35 4.89
C LEU A 306 -4.09 -12.12 5.33
N TRP A 307 -3.13 -11.47 5.96
CA TRP A 307 -1.96 -12.08 6.59
C TRP A 307 -2.34 -13.25 7.50
N VAL A 308 -3.37 -13.09 8.35
CA VAL A 308 -3.83 -14.15 9.25
C VAL A 308 -4.26 -15.40 8.46
N VAL A 309 -4.98 -15.20 7.36
CA VAL A 309 -5.43 -16.30 6.48
C VAL A 309 -4.25 -16.95 5.75
N GLN A 310 -3.30 -16.12 5.27
CA GLN A 310 -2.10 -16.58 4.56
C GLN A 310 -1.23 -17.45 5.47
N GLU A 311 -1.00 -17.02 6.71
CA GLU A 311 -0.20 -17.77 7.68
C GLU A 311 -0.89 -19.07 8.12
N CYS A 312 -2.20 -19.06 8.37
CA CYS A 312 -2.94 -20.31 8.61
C CYS A 312 -2.74 -21.30 7.45
N ARG A 313 -2.83 -20.82 6.21
CA ARG A 313 -2.61 -21.65 5.01
C ARG A 313 -1.18 -22.20 4.95
N ARG A 314 -0.16 -21.38 5.27
CA ARG A 314 1.24 -21.81 5.31
C ARG A 314 1.46 -22.88 6.35
N GLU A 315 0.85 -22.76 7.54
CA GLU A 315 0.94 -23.78 8.59
C GLU A 315 0.34 -25.12 8.15
N TRP A 316 -0.83 -25.13 7.53
CA TRP A 316 -1.40 -26.37 7.00
C TRP A 316 -0.53 -26.97 5.89
N GLN A 317 0.08 -26.16 5.05
CA GLN A 317 1.00 -26.63 4.02
C GLN A 317 2.24 -27.32 4.62
N LYS A 318 2.79 -26.82 5.74
CA LYS A 318 3.88 -27.47 6.49
C LYS A 318 3.42 -28.84 7.04
N LEU A 319 2.14 -28.99 7.35
CA LEU A 319 1.53 -30.25 7.80
C LEU A 319 1.11 -31.19 6.65
N GLY A 320 1.45 -30.87 5.41
CA GLY A 320 1.10 -31.65 4.22
C GLY A 320 -0.32 -31.46 3.72
N GLN A 321 -1.06 -30.48 4.24
CA GLN A 321 -2.42 -30.15 3.81
C GLN A 321 -2.37 -28.91 2.90
N SER A 322 -2.72 -29.06 1.64
CA SER A 322 -2.73 -27.97 0.66
C SER A 322 -4.15 -27.48 0.39
N TYR A 323 -4.38 -26.20 0.68
CA TYR A 323 -5.64 -25.53 0.37
C TYR A 323 -5.37 -24.35 -0.53
N ASP A 324 -6.18 -24.15 -1.56
CA ASP A 324 -6.26 -22.86 -2.25
C ASP A 324 -7.24 -21.90 -1.52
N TYR A 325 -7.24 -20.64 -1.91
CA TYR A 325 -8.07 -19.63 -1.24
C TYR A 325 -9.57 -19.88 -1.45
N ALA A 326 -9.97 -20.45 -2.60
CA ALA A 326 -11.37 -20.75 -2.90
C ALA A 326 -11.87 -21.90 -2.00
N ALA A 327 -11.08 -22.95 -1.83
CA ALA A 327 -11.40 -24.04 -0.93
C ALA A 327 -11.52 -23.59 0.53
N LEU A 328 -10.61 -22.72 0.98
CA LEU A 328 -10.68 -22.15 2.34
C LEU A 328 -11.93 -21.28 2.54
N ALA A 329 -12.29 -20.45 1.55
CA ALA A 329 -13.51 -19.66 1.61
C ALA A 329 -14.79 -20.53 1.63
N GLN A 330 -14.81 -21.62 0.86
CA GLN A 330 -15.91 -22.58 0.88
C GLN A 330 -16.05 -23.26 2.25
N LEU A 331 -14.94 -23.78 2.82
CA LEU A 331 -14.93 -24.37 4.15
C LEU A 331 -15.37 -23.37 5.24
N ALA A 332 -14.98 -22.12 5.12
CA ALA A 332 -15.40 -21.07 6.03
C ALA A 332 -16.91 -20.76 5.91
N THR A 333 -17.48 -20.84 4.71
CA THR A 333 -18.93 -20.67 4.50
C THR A 333 -19.75 -21.75 5.20
N GLU A 334 -19.23 -22.98 5.25
CA GLU A 334 -19.89 -24.14 5.89
C GLU A 334 -19.71 -24.18 7.40
N ALA A 335 -18.73 -23.44 7.96
CA ALA A 335 -18.48 -23.41 9.40
C ALA A 335 -19.56 -22.59 10.14
N GLU A 336 -19.78 -22.91 11.43
CA GLU A 336 -20.73 -22.21 12.29
C GLU A 336 -20.29 -20.74 12.50
N PRO A 337 -21.21 -19.74 12.34
CA PRO A 337 -20.87 -18.33 12.46
C PRO A 337 -20.61 -17.89 13.90
N PHE A 338 -19.67 -16.99 14.06
CA PHE A 338 -19.36 -16.26 15.29
C PHE A 338 -19.02 -17.13 16.52
N VAL A 339 -18.53 -18.35 16.32
CA VAL A 339 -18.12 -19.26 17.42
C VAL A 339 -16.96 -18.64 18.17
N SER A 340 -15.93 -18.18 17.46
CA SER A 340 -14.72 -17.56 18.00
C SER A 340 -14.41 -16.27 17.23
N LEU A 341 -13.92 -15.27 17.93
CA LEU A 341 -13.47 -14.00 17.36
C LEU A 341 -12.08 -13.66 17.90
N ILE A 342 -11.26 -13.04 17.09
CA ILE A 342 -9.94 -12.53 17.50
C ILE A 342 -9.88 -11.01 17.27
N ASN A 343 -8.93 -10.32 17.91
CA ASN A 343 -8.54 -8.97 17.49
C ASN A 343 -7.36 -9.09 16.51
N PRO A 344 -7.56 -8.95 15.19
CA PRO A 344 -6.45 -9.13 14.23
C PRO A 344 -5.29 -8.15 14.41
N ASP A 345 -5.52 -7.00 15.07
CA ASP A 345 -4.49 -6.00 15.38
C ASP A 345 -3.76 -6.27 16.71
N ASP A 346 -4.04 -7.38 17.40
CA ASP A 346 -3.29 -7.78 18.59
C ASP A 346 -1.87 -8.20 18.21
N ASP A 347 -0.89 -7.78 19.01
CA ASP A 347 0.54 -8.04 18.78
C ASP A 347 0.88 -9.52 18.57
N CYS A 348 0.09 -10.42 19.16
CA CYS A 348 0.30 -11.87 19.03
C CYS A 348 0.08 -12.39 17.58
N PHE A 349 -0.59 -11.63 16.72
CA PHE A 349 -0.84 -11.99 15.33
C PHE A 349 0.10 -11.29 14.34
N PHE A 350 0.93 -10.37 14.79
CA PHE A 350 1.82 -9.60 13.92
C PHE A 350 2.93 -10.47 13.28
N SER A 351 3.58 -11.31 14.07
CA SER A 351 4.63 -12.22 13.59
C SER A 351 4.74 -13.46 14.48
N PRO A 352 3.70 -14.30 14.56
CA PRO A 352 3.76 -15.51 15.39
C PRO A 352 4.59 -16.59 14.70
N ASP A 353 5.26 -17.43 15.50
CA ASP A 353 5.93 -18.64 15.00
C ASP A 353 4.96 -19.61 14.33
N ASN A 354 3.72 -19.64 14.80
CA ASN A 354 2.63 -20.46 14.27
C ASN A 354 1.28 -19.76 14.50
N MET A 355 0.63 -19.36 13.42
CA MET A 355 -0.64 -18.63 13.46
C MET A 355 -1.78 -19.45 14.03
N LEU A 356 -1.84 -20.76 13.78
CA LEU A 356 -2.90 -21.62 14.32
C LEU A 356 -2.82 -21.72 15.85
N GLU A 357 -1.62 -21.85 16.40
CA GLU A 357 -1.41 -21.85 17.86
C GLU A 357 -1.64 -20.46 18.46
N ALA A 358 -1.31 -19.37 17.76
CA ALA A 358 -1.62 -18.02 18.22
C ALA A 358 -3.14 -17.80 18.35
N ILE A 359 -3.92 -18.16 17.33
CA ILE A 359 -5.39 -18.09 17.37
C ILE A 359 -5.96 -18.96 18.48
N LYS A 360 -5.48 -20.20 18.62
CA LYS A 360 -5.89 -21.13 19.68
C LYS A 360 -5.61 -20.53 21.06
N LYS A 361 -4.40 -20.01 21.27
CA LYS A 361 -4.01 -19.38 22.55
C LYS A 361 -4.90 -18.19 22.86
N PHE A 362 -5.11 -17.29 21.89
CA PHE A 362 -5.97 -16.13 22.06
C PHE A 362 -7.40 -16.52 22.45
N CYS A 363 -7.98 -17.54 21.80
CA CYS A 363 -9.32 -18.05 22.16
C CYS A 363 -9.35 -18.59 23.60
N LEU A 364 -8.36 -19.35 24.01
CA LEU A 364 -8.27 -19.88 25.38
C LEU A 364 -8.12 -18.77 26.43
N ASP A 365 -7.24 -17.80 26.18
CA ASP A 365 -6.97 -16.67 27.09
C ASP A 365 -8.21 -15.77 27.24
N THR A 366 -9.05 -15.69 26.21
CA THR A 366 -10.29 -14.90 26.21
C THR A 366 -11.55 -15.70 26.53
N GLY A 367 -11.39 -16.99 26.93
CA GLY A 367 -12.49 -17.86 27.35
C GLY A 367 -13.44 -18.25 26.22
N GLN A 368 -12.97 -18.29 24.97
CA GLN A 368 -13.73 -18.66 23.79
C GLN A 368 -13.46 -20.09 23.36
N PRO A 369 -14.42 -20.76 22.65
CA PRO A 369 -14.14 -22.03 22.01
C PRO A 369 -12.98 -21.90 21.01
N VAL A 370 -12.11 -22.92 20.94
CA VAL A 370 -11.04 -22.99 19.93
C VAL A 370 -11.64 -23.45 18.61
N PRO A 371 -11.32 -22.82 17.45
CA PRO A 371 -11.75 -23.31 16.15
C PRO A 371 -11.35 -24.77 15.93
N ALA A 372 -12.28 -25.62 15.50
CA ALA A 372 -12.09 -27.08 15.45
C ALA A 372 -11.71 -27.63 14.06
N SER A 373 -11.74 -26.79 13.02
CA SER A 373 -11.47 -27.18 11.63
C SER A 373 -10.85 -26.03 10.84
N PRO A 374 -10.19 -26.28 9.70
CA PRO A 374 -9.68 -25.23 8.83
C PRO A 374 -10.74 -24.19 8.47
N GLY A 375 -11.96 -24.60 8.15
CA GLY A 375 -13.07 -23.68 7.88
C GLY A 375 -13.42 -22.80 9.07
N ALA A 376 -13.41 -23.32 10.30
CA ALA A 376 -13.67 -22.56 11.51
C ALA A 376 -12.58 -21.52 11.80
N TYR A 377 -11.29 -21.85 11.58
CA TYR A 377 -10.18 -20.91 11.70
C TYR A 377 -10.31 -19.75 10.69
N ILE A 378 -10.57 -20.08 9.41
CA ILE A 378 -10.69 -19.05 8.37
C ILE A 378 -11.94 -18.20 8.60
N ARG A 379 -13.06 -18.79 9.03
CA ARG A 379 -14.27 -18.04 9.36
C ARG A 379 -14.03 -17.08 10.53
N CYS A 380 -13.40 -17.55 11.60
CA CYS A 380 -12.99 -16.71 12.72
C CYS A 380 -12.15 -15.52 12.25
N ALA A 381 -11.14 -15.74 11.40
CA ALA A 381 -10.29 -14.66 10.86
C ALA A 381 -11.10 -13.67 10.00
N LEU A 382 -11.92 -14.15 9.05
CA LEU A 382 -12.67 -13.27 8.14
C LEU A 382 -13.78 -12.47 8.85
N GLU A 383 -14.50 -13.09 9.79
CA GLU A 383 -15.49 -12.38 10.61
C GLU A 383 -14.83 -11.30 11.48
N SER A 384 -13.69 -11.62 12.07
CA SER A 384 -12.93 -10.67 12.89
C SER A 384 -12.37 -9.51 12.07
N LEU A 385 -11.88 -9.76 10.86
CA LEU A 385 -11.45 -8.70 9.94
C LEU A 385 -12.61 -7.77 9.57
N ALA A 386 -13.77 -8.32 9.24
CA ALA A 386 -14.94 -7.50 8.90
C ALA A 386 -15.41 -6.63 10.09
N LEU A 387 -15.35 -7.16 11.31
CA LEU A 387 -15.67 -6.41 12.55
C LEU A 387 -14.61 -5.33 12.85
N LEU A 388 -13.33 -5.61 12.56
CA LEU A 388 -12.26 -4.63 12.66
C LEU A 388 -12.48 -3.48 11.66
N TYR A 389 -12.85 -3.78 10.40
CA TYR A 389 -13.16 -2.75 9.41
C TYR A 389 -14.30 -1.85 9.87
N ARG A 390 -15.36 -2.42 10.42
CA ARG A 390 -16.46 -1.64 11.05
C ARG A 390 -15.94 -0.68 12.10
N ARG A 391 -15.09 -1.16 13.03
CA ARG A 391 -14.51 -0.33 14.09
C ARG A 391 -13.72 0.84 13.51
N ARG A 392 -12.86 0.58 12.53
CA ARG A 392 -12.02 1.62 11.90
C ARG A 392 -12.84 2.65 11.14
N LEU A 393 -13.90 2.23 10.45
CA LEU A 393 -14.80 3.15 9.75
C LEU A 393 -15.62 4.01 10.72
N PHE A 394 -16.00 3.47 11.86
CA PHE A 394 -16.62 4.25 12.92
C PHE A 394 -15.67 5.34 13.45
N GLU A 395 -14.42 4.97 13.76
CA GLU A 395 -13.38 5.91 14.18
C GLU A 395 -13.10 6.99 13.11
N VAL A 396 -13.06 6.63 11.83
CA VAL A 396 -12.97 7.59 10.71
C VAL A 396 -14.14 8.56 10.70
N SER A 397 -15.37 8.04 10.86
CA SER A 397 -16.57 8.89 10.92
C SER A 397 -16.53 9.88 12.09
N GLU A 398 -16.05 9.45 13.26
CA GLU A 398 -15.89 10.33 14.43
C GLU A 398 -14.83 11.42 14.19
N LEU A 399 -13.66 11.05 13.61
CA LEU A 399 -12.59 12.00 13.32
C LEU A 399 -12.97 13.04 12.26
N THR A 400 -13.75 12.62 11.25
CA THR A 400 -14.06 13.45 10.08
C THR A 400 -15.41 14.17 10.19
N GLY A 401 -16.31 13.70 11.06
CA GLY A 401 -17.71 14.12 11.10
C GLY A 401 -18.52 13.67 9.87
N ARG A 402 -17.97 12.80 9.00
CA ARG A 402 -18.63 12.32 7.79
C ARG A 402 -19.52 11.11 8.06
N THR A 403 -20.64 11.06 7.37
CA THR A 403 -21.45 9.84 7.27
C THR A 403 -20.98 9.05 6.04
N LEU A 404 -20.54 7.82 6.27
CA LEU A 404 -20.07 6.94 5.21
C LEU A 404 -21.18 5.95 4.83
N ASN A 405 -21.47 5.84 3.55
CA ASN A 405 -22.54 4.99 3.02
C ASN A 405 -22.02 3.84 2.15
N LYS A 406 -20.77 3.94 1.67
CA LYS A 406 -20.18 3.00 0.74
C LYS A 406 -18.73 2.68 1.11
N LEU A 407 -18.35 1.41 0.99
CA LEU A 407 -16.99 0.95 1.15
C LEU A 407 -16.48 0.34 -0.16
N HIS A 408 -15.49 0.95 -0.77
CA HIS A 408 -14.78 0.39 -1.93
C HIS A 408 -13.63 -0.50 -1.47
N ILE A 409 -13.66 -1.79 -1.83
CA ILE A 409 -12.59 -2.74 -1.56
C ILE A 409 -11.81 -2.97 -2.83
N VAL A 410 -10.54 -2.56 -2.85
CA VAL A 410 -9.64 -2.69 -4.02
C VAL A 410 -8.43 -3.57 -3.67
N GLY A 411 -7.65 -3.94 -4.69
CA GLY A 411 -6.51 -4.83 -4.54
C GLY A 411 -6.89 -6.31 -4.55
N GLY A 412 -5.91 -7.18 -4.37
CA GLY A 412 -6.10 -8.64 -4.49
C GLY A 412 -7.16 -9.23 -3.56
N GLY A 413 -7.37 -8.63 -2.39
CA GLY A 413 -8.39 -9.06 -1.42
C GLY A 413 -9.82 -8.82 -1.88
N SER A 414 -10.07 -7.93 -2.86
CA SER A 414 -11.39 -7.72 -3.46
C SER A 414 -11.98 -8.98 -4.13
N LYS A 415 -11.13 -9.96 -4.45
CA LYS A 415 -11.54 -11.26 -4.99
C LYS A 415 -12.15 -12.20 -3.93
N ASN A 416 -12.06 -11.86 -2.63
CA ASN A 416 -12.64 -12.68 -1.56
C ASN A 416 -14.11 -12.29 -1.32
N ALA A 417 -15.01 -12.91 -2.09
CA ALA A 417 -16.46 -12.66 -2.04
C ALA A 417 -17.05 -12.84 -0.62
N LEU A 418 -16.53 -13.80 0.16
CA LEU A 418 -17.01 -14.05 1.52
C LEU A 418 -16.65 -12.89 2.46
N LEU A 419 -15.40 -12.40 2.40
CA LEU A 419 -14.98 -11.24 3.20
C LEU A 419 -15.71 -9.96 2.77
N ASN A 420 -15.94 -9.77 1.46
CA ASN A 420 -16.69 -8.63 0.95
C ASN A 420 -18.12 -8.61 1.49
N GLN A 421 -18.82 -9.77 1.48
CA GLN A 421 -20.15 -9.88 2.06
C GLN A 421 -20.12 -9.67 3.59
N PHE A 422 -19.12 -10.23 4.30
CA PHE A 422 -18.95 -10.01 5.74
C PHE A 422 -18.67 -8.54 6.07
N ALA A 423 -17.87 -7.87 5.26
CA ALA A 423 -17.63 -6.43 5.42
C ALA A 423 -18.92 -5.62 5.23
N ALA A 424 -19.73 -5.92 4.20
CA ALA A 424 -21.03 -5.28 4.02
C ALA A 424 -21.97 -5.51 5.23
N ASN A 425 -22.04 -6.75 5.70
CA ASN A 425 -22.89 -7.10 6.85
C ASN A 425 -22.43 -6.42 8.15
N ALA A 426 -21.12 -6.43 8.41
CA ALA A 426 -20.54 -5.85 9.61
C ALA A 426 -20.69 -4.32 9.65
N THR A 427 -20.40 -3.65 8.53
CA THR A 427 -20.42 -2.18 8.46
C THR A 427 -21.83 -1.60 8.27
N GLY A 428 -22.74 -2.39 7.69
CA GLY A 428 -24.06 -1.92 7.28
C GLY A 428 -24.04 -1.05 6.01
N MET A 429 -22.89 -1.00 5.30
CA MET A 429 -22.68 -0.22 4.08
C MET A 429 -22.77 -1.10 2.84
N GLU A 430 -23.09 -0.51 1.70
CA GLU A 430 -22.81 -1.14 0.41
C GLU A 430 -21.30 -1.31 0.26
N VAL A 431 -20.84 -2.52 -0.07
CA VAL A 431 -19.46 -2.79 -0.45
C VAL A 431 -19.37 -2.93 -1.96
N VAL A 432 -18.46 -2.17 -2.57
CA VAL A 432 -18.11 -2.27 -4.01
C VAL A 432 -16.71 -2.86 -4.09
N ALA A 433 -16.62 -4.10 -4.53
CA ALA A 433 -15.37 -4.85 -4.62
C ALA A 433 -14.78 -4.83 -6.03
N GLY A 434 -13.53 -4.41 -6.15
CA GLY A 434 -12.81 -4.21 -7.40
C GLY A 434 -12.48 -2.73 -7.66
N PRO A 435 -11.52 -2.48 -8.55
CA PRO A 435 -10.72 -3.45 -9.29
C PRO A 435 -9.63 -4.14 -8.43
N ALA A 436 -9.28 -5.36 -8.82
CA ALA A 436 -8.23 -6.11 -8.12
C ALA A 436 -6.82 -5.57 -8.42
N GLU A 437 -6.62 -5.00 -9.61
CA GLU A 437 -5.35 -4.44 -10.06
C GLU A 437 -5.31 -2.91 -9.90
N ALA A 438 -5.89 -2.40 -8.80
CA ALA A 438 -6.07 -0.97 -8.57
C ALA A 438 -4.75 -0.18 -8.57
N THR A 439 -3.66 -0.74 -8.04
CA THR A 439 -2.35 -0.09 -8.02
C THR A 439 -1.86 0.21 -9.43
N ALA A 440 -1.76 -0.80 -10.28
CA ALA A 440 -1.32 -0.62 -11.66
C ALA A 440 -2.28 0.29 -12.46
N LEU A 441 -3.59 0.20 -12.22
CA LEU A 441 -4.58 1.10 -12.81
C LEU A 441 -4.34 2.54 -12.40
N GLY A 442 -4.14 2.81 -11.11
CA GLY A 442 -3.87 4.13 -10.58
C GLY A 442 -2.60 4.74 -11.15
N ASN A 443 -1.53 3.94 -11.23
CA ASN A 443 -0.31 4.34 -11.89
C ASN A 443 -0.58 4.78 -13.35
N ILE A 444 -1.29 3.97 -14.13
CA ILE A 444 -1.59 4.23 -15.54
C ILE A 444 -2.51 5.43 -15.73
N ILE A 445 -3.58 5.57 -14.95
CA ILE A 445 -4.49 6.71 -15.13
C ILE A 445 -3.83 8.04 -14.79
N VAL A 446 -2.92 8.07 -13.82
CA VAL A 446 -2.14 9.28 -13.51
C VAL A 446 -1.22 9.64 -14.68
N GLN A 447 -0.56 8.66 -15.32
CA GLN A 447 0.19 8.89 -16.55
C GLN A 447 -0.71 9.44 -17.66
N ALA A 448 -1.90 8.85 -17.84
CA ALA A 448 -2.85 9.28 -18.87
C ALA A 448 -3.37 10.71 -18.65
N ILE A 449 -3.64 11.10 -17.41
CA ILE A 449 -4.00 12.47 -17.05
C ILE A 449 -2.84 13.44 -17.35
N THR A 450 -1.63 13.07 -16.92
CA THR A 450 -0.43 13.89 -17.12
C THR A 450 -0.15 14.17 -18.59
N LEU A 451 -0.39 13.17 -19.46
CA LEU A 451 -0.20 13.30 -20.91
C LEU A 451 -1.43 13.92 -21.65
N GLY A 452 -2.48 14.27 -20.91
CA GLY A 452 -3.70 14.89 -21.47
C GLY A 452 -4.59 13.91 -22.24
N HIS A 453 -4.47 12.61 -22.00
CA HIS A 453 -5.32 11.59 -22.60
C HIS A 453 -6.60 11.33 -21.80
N LEU A 454 -6.61 11.67 -20.52
CA LEU A 454 -7.76 11.80 -19.64
C LEU A 454 -7.79 13.23 -19.06
N GLU A 455 -8.99 13.75 -18.80
CA GLU A 455 -9.15 15.16 -18.42
C GLU A 455 -8.71 15.43 -16.97
N ASN A 456 -9.14 14.57 -16.05
CA ASN A 456 -8.90 14.69 -14.62
C ASN A 456 -9.15 13.36 -13.90
N LEU A 457 -9.02 13.34 -12.56
CA LEU A 457 -9.20 12.13 -11.76
C LEU A 457 -10.65 11.59 -11.80
N GLU A 458 -11.65 12.46 -11.87
CA GLU A 458 -13.06 12.05 -11.94
C GLU A 458 -13.35 11.30 -13.23
N ASP A 459 -12.91 11.84 -14.38
CA ASP A 459 -12.95 11.20 -15.69
C ASP A 459 -12.20 9.85 -15.67
N ALA A 460 -11.01 9.82 -15.10
CA ALA A 460 -10.22 8.60 -14.97
C ALA A 460 -10.89 7.52 -14.11
N ARG A 461 -11.50 7.88 -12.98
CA ARG A 461 -12.26 6.98 -12.12
C ARG A 461 -13.50 6.42 -12.83
N GLN A 462 -14.17 7.25 -13.64
CA GLN A 462 -15.27 6.79 -14.48
C GLN A 462 -14.80 5.74 -15.49
N VAL A 463 -13.69 6.03 -16.20
CA VAL A 463 -13.08 5.09 -17.16
C VAL A 463 -12.72 3.77 -16.48
N VAL A 464 -12.15 3.80 -15.28
CA VAL A 464 -11.85 2.57 -14.50
C VAL A 464 -13.14 1.82 -14.18
N GLY A 465 -14.19 2.50 -13.68
CA GLY A 465 -15.47 1.87 -13.33
C GLY A 465 -16.19 1.25 -14.51
N GLU A 466 -16.05 1.83 -15.72
CA GLU A 466 -16.65 1.33 -16.96
C GLU A 466 -15.81 0.21 -17.63
N SER A 467 -14.52 0.13 -17.31
CA SER A 467 -13.58 -0.80 -17.94
C SER A 467 -13.29 -2.05 -17.13
N MET A 468 -13.45 -1.98 -15.81
CA MET A 468 -13.06 -3.06 -14.90
C MET A 468 -14.28 -3.72 -14.26
N ASP A 469 -14.13 -5.00 -13.96
CA ASP A 469 -15.15 -5.73 -13.21
C ASP A 469 -15.19 -5.25 -11.76
N VAL A 470 -16.37 -4.80 -11.34
CA VAL A 470 -16.70 -4.45 -9.95
C VAL A 470 -17.97 -5.18 -9.53
N GLU A 471 -18.01 -5.62 -8.29
CA GLU A 471 -19.15 -6.37 -7.74
C GLU A 471 -19.68 -5.68 -6.48
N SER A 472 -21.00 -5.53 -6.39
CA SER A 472 -21.66 -4.90 -5.23
C SER A 472 -22.22 -5.93 -4.27
N TYR A 473 -22.00 -5.72 -2.97
CA TYR A 473 -22.49 -6.53 -1.87
C TYR A 473 -23.34 -5.65 -0.95
N LEU A 474 -24.61 -5.97 -0.83
CA LEU A 474 -25.51 -5.29 0.10
C LEU A 474 -25.50 -5.98 1.47
N PRO A 475 -25.70 -5.23 2.57
CA PRO A 475 -25.79 -5.79 3.92
C PRO A 475 -26.90 -6.83 4.05
N LYS A 476 -26.59 -7.93 4.74
CA LYS A 476 -27.53 -8.99 5.12
C LYS A 476 -27.28 -9.35 6.57
N ASP A 477 -28.34 -9.77 7.30
CA ASP A 477 -28.25 -10.23 8.70
C ASP A 477 -27.50 -9.26 9.66
N THR A 478 -27.81 -7.99 9.58
CA THR A 478 -27.14 -6.95 10.39
C THR A 478 -27.32 -7.14 11.90
N VAL A 479 -28.36 -7.87 12.33
CA VAL A 479 -28.65 -8.13 13.76
C VAL A 479 -27.59 -9.03 14.38
N SER A 480 -27.29 -10.18 13.75
CA SER A 480 -26.24 -11.10 14.23
C SER A 480 -24.87 -10.43 14.24
N TRP A 481 -24.56 -9.63 13.21
CA TRP A 481 -23.32 -8.86 13.13
C TRP A 481 -23.22 -7.77 14.21
N GLN A 482 -24.35 -7.14 14.60
CA GLN A 482 -24.37 -6.19 15.71
C GLN A 482 -24.04 -6.86 17.05
N ALA A 483 -24.59 -8.06 17.29
CA ALA A 483 -24.29 -8.86 18.48
C ALA A 483 -22.82 -9.32 18.52
N ALA A 484 -22.29 -9.75 17.37
CA ALA A 484 -20.88 -10.11 17.22
C ALA A 484 -19.95 -8.91 17.44
N TYR A 485 -20.31 -7.73 16.94
CA TYR A 485 -19.54 -6.50 17.17
C TYR A 485 -19.42 -6.12 18.64
N GLN A 486 -20.48 -6.29 19.42
CA GLN A 486 -20.43 -6.05 20.86
C GLN A 486 -19.46 -6.99 21.61
N ARG A 487 -19.32 -8.23 21.12
CA ARG A 487 -18.33 -9.18 21.66
C ARG A 487 -16.92 -8.78 21.23
N PHE A 488 -16.75 -8.48 19.93
CA PHE A 488 -15.48 -8.07 19.35
C PHE A 488 -14.89 -6.81 20.01
N SER A 489 -15.72 -5.79 20.27
CA SER A 489 -15.26 -4.55 20.92
C SER A 489 -14.62 -4.81 22.28
N ARG A 490 -15.17 -5.74 23.08
CA ARG A 490 -14.59 -6.11 24.38
C ARG A 490 -13.23 -6.80 24.24
N LEU A 491 -13.03 -7.59 23.15
CA LEU A 491 -11.74 -8.24 22.87
C LEU A 491 -10.70 -7.23 22.36
N ALA A 492 -11.13 -6.20 21.67
CA ALA A 492 -10.24 -5.21 21.10
C ALA A 492 -9.89 -4.06 22.07
N ASP A 493 -10.61 -3.96 23.20
CA ASP A 493 -10.39 -2.96 24.27
C ASP A 493 -9.63 -3.58 25.46
N SER A 494 -9.41 -4.90 25.49
CA SER A 494 -8.65 -5.64 26.51
C SER A 494 -7.18 -5.71 26.17
#